data_87ebf4d8e006cd5282337cf0a6822109
#
_entry.id   87ebf4d8e006cd5282337cf0a6822109
#
_cell.length_a   1.000
_cell.length_b   1.000
_cell.length_c   1.000
_cell.angle_alpha   90.00
_cell.angle_beta   90.00
_cell.angle_gamma   90.00
#
_symmetry.space_group_name_H-M   'P 1'
#
loop_
_entity.id
_entity.type
_entity.pdbx_description
1 polymer ?
#
loop_
_entity_poly.entity_id
_entity_poly.type
_entity_poly.pdbx_seq_one_letter_code
_entity_poly.pdbx_strand_id
1 'polypeptide(L)'
;MTQNNSEKIIIYTDGGSRGNPGSAGIGVFITNEKGKMIKEYSCFLGVKTNNEAEYEAVIFGLQKIKALLGKDKIKSVNIEVRMDSELVARQLGGIYKIENEKLTPLFLKIWNLKMDFGKISFKHIPREQNKEADRLANEAMDRNKNAKNFK
;
A
#
# COMPACT_ATOMS: atom_id res chain seq x y z
N MET A 1 12.76 4.62 -31.86
CA MET A 1 12.77 4.56 -31.13
C MET A 1 12.15 3.97 -30.41
N THR A 2 12.28 3.52 -30.03
CA THR A 2 11.66 2.95 -29.33
C THR A 2 11.35 3.32 -28.24
N GLN A 3 10.69 3.55 -27.97
CA GLN A 3 10.34 3.91 -26.95
C GLN A 3 10.27 3.06 -26.00
N ASN A 4 10.48 3.30 -25.22
CA ASN A 4 10.49 2.63 -24.10
C ASN A 4 9.19 2.58 -23.49
N ASN A 5 8.45 1.69 -23.86
CA ASN A 5 7.13 1.55 -23.37
C ASN A 5 7.15 0.68 -22.14
N SER A 6 7.77 1.16 -21.10
CA SER A 6 7.73 0.45 -19.85
C SER A 6 6.29 0.34 -19.38
N GLU A 7 5.90 -0.84 -19.08
CA GLU A 7 4.58 -1.11 -18.52
C GLU A 7 4.42 -0.36 -17.20
N LYS A 8 3.26 0.20 -16.96
CA LYS A 8 2.96 0.89 -15.71
C LYS A 8 1.92 0.11 -14.91
N ILE A 9 2.23 -0.11 -13.65
CA ILE A 9 1.34 -0.78 -12.70
C ILE A 9 0.99 0.22 -11.61
N ILE A 10 -0.28 0.29 -11.26
CA ILE A 10 -0.76 1.20 -10.23
C ILE A 10 -1.21 0.39 -9.03
N ILE A 11 -0.69 0.73 -7.85
CA ILE A 11 -1.06 0.06 -6.61
C ILE A 11 -1.76 1.08 -5.73
N TYR A 12 -3.05 0.86 -5.49
CA TYR A 12 -3.82 1.67 -4.55
C TYR A 12 -3.73 1.00 -3.19
N THR A 13 -3.38 1.76 -2.16
CA THR A 13 -3.23 1.23 -0.81
C THR A 13 -4.05 2.04 0.17
N ASP A 14 -4.54 1.37 1.20
CA ASP A 14 -5.21 2.03 2.31
C ASP A 14 -5.00 1.19 3.56
N GLY A 15 -4.82 1.86 4.68
CA GLY A 15 -4.70 1.20 5.97
C GLY A 15 -5.43 2.01 7.01
N GLY A 16 -6.02 1.34 7.97
CA GLY A 16 -6.75 2.03 9.02
C GLY A 16 -6.88 1.18 10.26
N SER A 17 -7.32 1.81 11.34
CA SER A 17 -7.58 1.10 12.59
C SER A 17 -8.88 1.59 13.18
N ARG A 18 -9.58 0.69 13.85
CA ARG A 18 -10.78 1.00 14.61
C ARG A 18 -10.35 1.29 16.05
N GLY A 19 -10.04 2.57 16.31
CA GLY A 19 -9.31 3.03 17.48
C GLY A 19 -7.86 3.29 17.07
N ASN A 20 -7.17 4.19 17.75
CA ASN A 20 -5.82 4.61 17.35
C ASN A 20 -4.86 4.57 18.54
N PRO A 21 -4.27 3.43 18.90
CA PRO A 21 -4.27 2.16 18.15
C PRO A 21 -5.55 1.37 18.32
N GLY A 22 -5.75 0.41 17.43
CA GLY A 22 -6.92 -0.46 17.48
C GLY A 22 -6.82 -1.54 16.43
N SER A 23 -7.94 -2.27 16.24
CA SER A 23 -8.02 -3.32 15.25
C SER A 23 -7.80 -2.74 13.86
N ALA A 24 -6.73 -3.13 13.20
CA ALA A 24 -6.28 -2.54 11.97
C ALA A 24 -6.41 -3.49 10.78
N GLY A 25 -6.59 -2.91 9.61
CA GLY A 25 -6.66 -3.67 8.37
C GLY A 25 -6.10 -2.87 7.22
N ILE A 26 -5.75 -3.59 6.17
CA ILE A 26 -5.23 -2.97 4.96
C ILE A 26 -6.00 -3.44 3.75
N GLY A 27 -6.03 -2.57 2.74
CA GLY A 27 -6.56 -2.89 1.43
C GLY A 27 -5.52 -2.53 0.38
N VAL A 28 -5.37 -3.41 -0.60
CA VAL A 28 -4.46 -3.20 -1.73
C VAL A 28 -5.20 -3.56 -3.00
N PHE A 29 -5.24 -2.62 -3.94
CA PHE A 29 -5.94 -2.80 -5.20
C PHE A 29 -4.99 -2.48 -6.32
N ILE A 30 -4.65 -3.47 -7.14
CA ILE A 30 -3.61 -3.36 -8.16
C ILE A 30 -4.25 -3.36 -9.54
N THR A 31 -3.92 -2.35 -10.35
CA THR A 31 -4.44 -2.24 -11.71
C THR A 31 -3.31 -2.03 -12.70
N ASN A 32 -3.62 -2.26 -13.98
CA ASN A 32 -2.74 -1.80 -15.04
C ASN A 32 -3.03 -0.31 -15.28
N GLU A 33 -2.31 0.30 -16.22
CA GLU A 33 -2.41 1.73 -16.47
C GLU A 33 -3.78 2.13 -17.07
N LYS A 34 -4.50 1.17 -17.63
CA LYS A 34 -5.84 1.41 -18.17
C LYS A 34 -6.94 1.24 -17.12
N GLY A 35 -6.56 0.93 -15.90
CA GLY A 35 -7.51 0.76 -14.81
C GLY A 35 -8.08 -0.63 -14.67
N LYS A 36 -7.61 -1.59 -15.46
CA LYS A 36 -8.07 -2.96 -15.34
C LYS A 36 -7.44 -3.62 -14.11
N MET A 37 -8.27 -4.19 -13.25
CA MET A 37 -7.82 -4.82 -12.02
C MET A 37 -6.98 -6.06 -12.32
N ILE A 38 -5.81 -6.14 -11.68
CA ILE A 38 -4.93 -7.29 -11.74
C ILE A 38 -5.14 -8.17 -10.53
N LYS A 39 -5.16 -7.57 -9.33
CA LYS A 39 -5.31 -8.31 -8.09
C LYS A 39 -5.79 -7.37 -6.99
N GLU A 40 -6.50 -7.93 -6.02
CA GLU A 40 -6.88 -7.15 -4.83
C GLU A 40 -6.66 -8.00 -3.59
N TYR A 41 -6.39 -7.31 -2.47
CA TYR A 41 -6.11 -7.97 -1.19
C TYR A 41 -6.77 -7.20 -0.05
N SER A 42 -7.23 -7.95 0.94
CA SER A 42 -7.82 -7.40 2.15
C SER A 42 -7.26 -8.22 3.31
N CYS A 43 -6.56 -7.56 4.23
CA CYS A 43 -5.79 -8.27 5.25
C CYS A 43 -5.88 -7.61 6.62
N PHE A 44 -6.20 -8.40 7.64
CA PHE A 44 -6.24 -7.92 9.03
C PHE A 44 -4.83 -7.92 9.62
N LEU A 45 -4.49 -6.85 10.35
CA LEU A 45 -3.15 -6.68 10.89
C LEU A 45 -3.02 -6.91 12.40
N GLY A 46 -4.12 -7.03 13.13
CA GLY A 46 -4.07 -6.97 14.58
C GLY A 46 -4.15 -5.52 15.04
N VAL A 47 -3.53 -5.20 16.17
CA VAL A 47 -3.62 -3.87 16.76
C VAL A 47 -2.49 -2.99 16.25
N LYS A 48 -2.84 -1.89 15.58
CA LYS A 48 -1.90 -0.93 15.01
C LYS A 48 -2.49 0.47 15.08
N THR A 49 -1.64 1.49 14.92
CA THR A 49 -2.13 2.85 14.69
C THR A 49 -2.52 3.01 13.23
N ASN A 50 -3.25 4.09 12.93
CA ASN A 50 -3.60 4.40 11.55
C ASN A 50 -2.36 4.52 10.66
N ASN A 51 -1.35 5.26 11.11
CA ASN A 51 -0.15 5.46 10.30
C ASN A 51 0.64 4.16 10.11
N GLU A 52 0.71 3.34 11.15
CA GLU A 52 1.35 2.02 10.98
C GLU A 52 0.62 1.19 9.92
N ALA A 53 -0.71 1.19 9.96
CA ALA A 53 -1.51 0.45 8.98
C ALA A 53 -1.29 0.97 7.56
N GLU A 54 -1.19 2.29 7.39
CA GLU A 54 -0.91 2.88 6.08
C GLU A 54 0.43 2.41 5.53
N TYR A 55 1.47 2.41 6.38
CA TYR A 55 2.79 1.91 5.97
C TYR A 55 2.74 0.42 5.63
N GLU A 56 2.03 -0.37 6.45
CA GLU A 56 1.93 -1.81 6.23
C GLU A 56 1.21 -2.12 4.90
N ALA A 57 0.24 -1.30 4.52
CA ALA A 57 -0.45 -1.48 3.24
C ALA A 57 0.53 -1.32 2.07
N VAL A 58 1.42 -0.35 2.15
CA VAL A 58 2.43 -0.13 1.10
C VAL A 58 3.38 -1.32 1.05
N ILE A 59 3.88 -1.75 2.22
CA ILE A 59 4.78 -2.90 2.30
C ILE A 59 4.14 -4.12 1.67
N PHE A 60 2.90 -4.41 2.06
CA PHE A 60 2.17 -5.57 1.56
C PHE A 60 1.99 -5.49 0.04
N GLY A 61 1.58 -4.32 -0.47
CA GLY A 61 1.39 -4.13 -1.89
C GLY A 61 2.66 -4.34 -2.70
N LEU A 62 3.78 -3.81 -2.23
CA LEU A 62 5.05 -3.98 -2.91
C LEU A 62 5.53 -5.44 -2.87
N GLN A 63 5.35 -6.11 -1.74
CA GLN A 63 5.71 -7.52 -1.63
C GLN A 63 4.87 -8.37 -2.59
N LYS A 64 3.57 -8.08 -2.69
CA LYS A 64 2.68 -8.86 -3.55
C LYS A 64 2.96 -8.64 -5.03
N ILE A 65 3.22 -7.41 -5.45
CA ILE A 65 3.52 -7.18 -6.86
C ILE A 65 4.86 -7.81 -7.23
N LYS A 66 5.82 -7.79 -6.32
CA LYS A 66 7.09 -8.46 -6.55
C LYS A 66 6.88 -9.97 -6.74
N ALA A 67 6.04 -10.58 -5.91
CA ALA A 67 5.74 -12.01 -6.02
C ALA A 67 5.00 -12.33 -7.31
N LEU A 68 4.10 -11.45 -7.76
CA LEU A 68 3.32 -11.68 -8.97
C LEU A 68 4.16 -11.57 -10.24
N LEU A 69 5.06 -10.60 -10.31
CA LEU A 69 5.82 -10.34 -11.52
C LEU A 69 7.19 -11.01 -11.54
N GLY A 70 7.77 -11.26 -10.37
CA GLY A 70 9.11 -11.82 -10.29
C GLY A 70 10.18 -10.75 -10.31
N LYS A 71 11.36 -11.09 -9.81
CA LYS A 71 12.44 -10.13 -9.58
C LYS A 71 12.99 -9.48 -10.86
N ASP A 72 12.90 -10.16 -11.98
CA ASP A 72 13.42 -9.59 -13.22
C ASP A 72 12.44 -8.60 -13.82
N LYS A 73 11.15 -8.95 -13.85
CA LYS A 73 10.15 -8.09 -14.46
C LYS A 73 9.92 -6.82 -13.68
N ILE A 74 9.99 -6.87 -12.35
CA ILE A 74 9.75 -5.66 -11.55
C ILE A 74 10.79 -4.58 -11.81
N LYS A 75 11.95 -4.93 -12.36
CA LYS A 75 12.98 -3.95 -12.70
C LYS A 75 12.67 -3.18 -13.98
N SER A 76 11.77 -3.69 -14.80
CA SER A 76 11.43 -3.07 -16.08
C SER A 76 10.08 -2.37 -16.09
N VAL A 77 9.27 -2.51 -15.03
CA VAL A 77 7.97 -1.86 -14.96
C VAL A 77 8.05 -0.61 -14.10
N ASN A 78 7.15 0.32 -14.37
CA ASN A 78 6.98 1.52 -13.53
C ASN A 78 5.88 1.23 -12.53
N ILE A 79 6.18 1.40 -11.25
CA ILE A 79 5.21 1.20 -10.18
C ILE A 79 4.82 2.57 -9.62
N GLU A 80 3.53 2.84 -9.58
CA GLU A 80 3.02 4.05 -8.94
C GLU A 80 2.12 3.62 -7.80
N VAL A 81 2.52 3.97 -6.57
CA VAL A 81 1.73 3.67 -5.38
C VAL A 81 0.88 4.89 -5.05
N ARG A 82 -0.43 4.72 -5.03
CA ARG A 82 -1.38 5.79 -4.73
C ARG A 82 -2.02 5.57 -3.39
N MET A 83 -2.13 6.64 -2.61
CA MET A 83 -2.68 6.57 -1.26
C MET A 83 -3.36 7.88 -0.91
N ASP A 84 -4.33 7.84 -0.01
CA ASP A 84 -5.02 9.06 0.39
C ASP A 84 -4.46 9.71 1.66
N SER A 85 -3.42 9.14 2.25
CA SER A 85 -2.71 9.78 3.35
C SER A 85 -1.62 10.68 2.79
N GLU A 86 -1.82 11.97 2.88
CA GLU A 86 -0.83 12.94 2.42
C GLU A 86 0.47 12.81 3.21
N LEU A 87 0.36 12.63 4.52
CA LEU A 87 1.52 12.49 5.40
C LEU A 87 2.41 11.32 4.94
N VAL A 88 1.81 10.15 4.78
CA VAL A 88 2.57 8.96 4.42
C VAL A 88 3.16 9.09 3.01
N ALA A 89 2.37 9.61 2.05
CA ALA A 89 2.86 9.80 0.69
C ALA A 89 4.08 10.72 0.66
N ARG A 90 4.04 11.80 1.44
CA ARG A 90 5.14 12.77 1.45
C ARG A 90 6.34 12.26 2.25
N GLN A 91 6.11 11.44 3.27
CA GLN A 91 7.23 10.80 3.97
C GLN A 91 7.94 9.81 3.04
N LEU A 92 7.18 8.98 2.34
CA LEU A 92 7.77 7.99 1.44
C LEU A 92 8.39 8.65 0.21
N GLY A 93 7.89 9.79 -0.20
CA GLY A 93 8.46 10.57 -1.29
C GLY A 93 9.67 11.41 -0.90
N GLY A 94 10.04 11.39 0.37
CA GLY A 94 11.22 12.13 0.83
C GLY A 94 11.00 13.61 1.07
N ILE A 95 9.74 14.06 1.17
CA ILE A 95 9.43 15.48 1.36
C ILE A 95 9.26 15.83 2.83
N TYR A 96 8.68 14.91 3.62
CA TYR A 96 8.46 15.11 5.04
C TYR A 96 9.36 14.20 5.87
N LYS A 97 9.79 14.68 7.02
CA LYS A 97 10.54 13.88 7.99
C LYS A 97 9.65 12.82 8.61
N ILE A 98 10.26 11.77 9.10
CA ILE A 98 9.60 10.75 9.90
C ILE A 98 10.04 10.98 11.34
N GLU A 99 9.14 11.51 12.15
CA GLU A 99 9.45 11.84 13.54
C GLU A 99 8.97 10.77 14.51
N ASN A 100 8.00 9.97 14.09
CA ASN A 100 7.47 8.89 14.93
C ASN A 100 8.38 7.67 14.80
N GLU A 101 9.04 7.32 15.90
CA GLU A 101 10.01 6.22 15.91
C GLU A 101 9.41 4.88 15.54
N LYS A 102 8.12 4.68 15.77
CA LYS A 102 7.46 3.42 15.39
C LYS A 102 7.35 3.24 13.89
N LEU A 103 7.41 4.33 13.12
CA LEU A 103 7.36 4.28 11.67
C LEU A 103 8.73 4.03 11.04
N THR A 104 9.81 4.32 11.78
CA THR A 104 11.17 4.20 11.24
C THR A 104 11.47 2.79 10.68
N PRO A 105 11.23 1.69 11.42
CA PRO A 105 11.49 0.38 10.86
C PRO A 105 10.61 0.05 9.65
N LEU A 106 9.40 0.57 9.62
CA LEU A 106 8.51 0.35 8.48
C LEU A 106 8.99 1.13 7.26
N PHE A 107 9.44 2.36 7.47
CA PHE A 107 10.03 3.15 6.40
C PHE A 107 11.26 2.46 5.82
N LEU A 108 12.12 1.95 6.68
CA LEU A 108 13.34 1.27 6.24
C LEU A 108 13.00 0.02 5.43
N LYS A 109 11.96 -0.69 5.82
CA LYS A 109 11.51 -1.87 5.08
C LYS A 109 11.05 -1.49 3.66
N ILE A 110 10.33 -0.38 3.53
CA ILE A 110 9.91 0.11 2.21
C ILE A 110 11.13 0.56 1.40
N TRP A 111 12.07 1.25 2.03
CA TRP A 111 13.29 1.68 1.38
C TRP A 111 14.04 0.50 0.79
N ASN A 112 14.18 -0.58 1.57
CA ASN A 112 14.85 -1.77 1.09
C ASN A 112 14.09 -2.46 -0.05
N LEU A 113 12.76 -2.50 0.05
CA LEU A 113 11.94 -3.06 -1.03
C LEU A 113 12.09 -2.28 -2.33
N LYS A 114 12.19 -0.95 -2.23
CA LYS A 114 12.37 -0.10 -3.42
C LYS A 114 13.59 -0.50 -4.23
N MET A 115 14.62 -0.96 -3.56
CA MET A 115 15.88 -1.33 -4.24
C MET A 115 15.69 -2.50 -5.21
N ASP A 116 14.63 -3.28 -5.03
CA ASP A 116 14.34 -4.40 -5.91
C ASP A 116 13.59 -3.98 -7.17
N PHE A 117 13.07 -2.75 -7.19
CA PHE A 117 12.27 -2.24 -8.30
C PHE A 117 13.08 -1.32 -9.19
N GLY A 118 12.68 -1.24 -10.47
CA GLY A 118 13.34 -0.34 -11.39
C GLY A 118 12.92 1.10 -11.16
N LYS A 119 11.62 1.35 -11.08
CA LYS A 119 11.10 2.69 -10.86
C LYS A 119 9.84 2.63 -10.02
N ILE A 120 9.82 3.39 -8.95
CA ILE A 120 8.69 3.43 -8.05
C ILE A 120 8.44 4.85 -7.60
N SER A 121 7.18 5.26 -7.56
CA SER A 121 6.79 6.59 -7.09
C SER A 121 5.61 6.46 -6.14
N PHE A 122 5.46 7.45 -5.27
CA PHE A 122 4.38 7.52 -4.29
C PHE A 122 3.57 8.77 -4.58
N LYS A 123 2.25 8.61 -4.70
CA LYS A 123 1.38 9.71 -5.08
C LYS A 123 0.21 9.81 -4.11
N HIS A 124 -0.01 11.03 -3.61
CA HIS A 124 -1.19 11.32 -2.81
C HIS A 124 -2.38 11.55 -3.76
N ILE A 125 -3.50 10.90 -3.47
CA ILE A 125 -4.74 11.09 -4.22
C ILE A 125 -5.87 11.42 -3.25
N PRO A 126 -6.94 12.09 -3.73
CA PRO A 126 -8.11 12.32 -2.89
C PRO A 126 -8.76 11.02 -2.47
N ARG A 127 -9.40 11.03 -1.31
CA ARG A 127 -10.03 9.85 -0.75
C ARG A 127 -11.07 9.23 -1.70
N GLU A 128 -11.84 10.07 -2.39
CA GLU A 128 -12.86 9.59 -3.32
C GLU A 128 -12.27 8.86 -4.52
N GLN A 129 -10.98 8.97 -4.75
CA GLN A 129 -10.28 8.23 -5.80
C GLN A 129 -9.64 6.95 -5.27
N ASN A 130 -9.76 6.67 -3.97
CA ASN A 130 -9.14 5.49 -3.35
C ASN A 130 -10.19 4.54 -2.78
N LYS A 131 -11.36 4.50 -3.37
CA LYS A 131 -12.51 3.74 -2.84
C LYS A 131 -12.29 2.25 -2.76
N GLU A 132 -11.59 1.66 -3.73
CA GLU A 132 -11.39 0.21 -3.73
C GLU A 132 -10.46 -0.24 -2.60
N ALA A 133 -9.36 0.46 -2.40
CA ALA A 133 -8.47 0.13 -1.30
C ALA A 133 -9.15 0.37 0.05
N ASP A 134 -9.93 1.46 0.15
CA ASP A 134 -10.68 1.76 1.37
C ASP A 134 -11.69 0.64 1.67
N ARG A 135 -12.42 0.18 0.66
CA ARG A 135 -13.37 -0.92 0.82
C ARG A 135 -12.67 -2.18 1.35
N LEU A 136 -11.53 -2.50 0.77
CA LEU A 136 -10.78 -3.70 1.16
C LEU A 136 -10.26 -3.61 2.58
N ALA A 137 -9.78 -2.42 2.99
CA ALA A 137 -9.32 -2.20 4.36
C ALA A 137 -10.45 -2.36 5.36
N ASN A 138 -11.62 -1.80 5.04
CA ASN A 138 -12.80 -1.91 5.90
C ASN A 138 -13.29 -3.36 5.99
N GLU A 139 -13.26 -4.10 4.89
CA GLU A 139 -13.63 -5.51 4.91
C GLU A 139 -12.73 -6.30 5.87
N ALA A 140 -11.43 -6.00 5.87
CA ALA A 140 -10.50 -6.68 6.76
C ALA A 140 -10.85 -6.43 8.23
N MET A 141 -11.14 -5.17 8.57
CA MET A 141 -11.50 -4.81 9.93
C MET A 141 -12.84 -5.41 10.34
N ASP A 142 -13.81 -5.46 9.42
CA ASP A 142 -15.14 -6.02 9.69
C ASP A 142 -15.11 -7.54 9.87
N ARG A 143 -14.30 -8.24 9.07
CA ARG A 143 -14.18 -9.70 9.22
C ARG A 143 -13.65 -10.07 10.59
N ASN A 144 -12.69 -9.32 11.10
CA ASN A 144 -12.16 -9.59 12.41
C ASN A 144 -13.22 -9.36 13.49
N LYS A 145 -14.01 -8.29 13.34
CA LYS A 145 -15.09 -8.00 14.26
C LYS A 145 -16.09 -9.15 14.29
N ASN A 146 -16.46 -9.65 13.11
CA ASN A 146 -17.41 -10.75 13.00
C ASN A 146 -16.86 -12.02 13.62
N ALA A 147 -15.58 -12.32 13.41
CA ALA A 147 -14.95 -13.48 14.00
C ALA A 147 -14.99 -13.42 15.52
N LYS A 148 -14.76 -12.24 16.10
CA LYS A 148 -14.86 -12.07 17.55
C LYS A 148 -16.26 -12.31 18.07
N ASN A 149 -17.27 -11.95 17.30
CA ASN A 149 -18.64 -12.11 17.73
C ASN A 149 -19.09 -13.57 17.77
N PHE A 150 -18.36 -14.46 17.12
CA PHE A 150 -18.69 -15.89 17.13
C PHE A 150 -18.04 -16.64 18.26
N LYS A 151 -17.26 -15.97 19.08
CA LYS A 151 -16.68 -16.57 20.26
C LYS A 151 -17.58 -16.33 21.47
#